data_e3d15f0239df8f562733abfd1c0b8aeb
#
_entry.id   e3d15f0239df8f562733abfd1c0b8aeb
#
_cell.length_a   1.000
_cell.length_b   1.000
_cell.length_c   1.000
_cell.angle_alpha   90.00
_cell.angle_beta   90.00
_cell.angle_gamma   90.00
#
_symmetry.space_group_name_H-M   'P 1'
#
loop_
_entity.id
_entity.type
_entity.pdbx_description
1 polymer ?
#
loop_
_entity_poly.entity_id
_entity_poly.type
_entity_poly.pdbx_seq_one_letter_code
_entity_poly.pdbx_strand_id
1 'polypeptide(L)'
;MRDFSADHRWLSLNTATVRKQGDFLQIIDACARHGIRAIDPWRDQVAAVGLDRAARAVRDAGLELSGYCRGGMFTSDAARRIEVRDDNRRAVDEAKALGAPCVVLVVGGLPQYSRPGSAASKDIVAARGQVEDAIAEMMEYARVANVPLAIEPLHPAYAADRACVNTTRQALDICDRLDPDRTGALGVALDVYHIWWDPELSSQISRAGRNRLLAFHVCDWLVPTKDILNDRGMMGDGAIDIKSVRRAVEAQGFAGYSEIEIFSEDWWSKPIDEVLRTCIERHRTVV
;
A
#
# COMPACT_ATOMS: atom_id res chain seq x y z
N MET A 1 14.62 18.55 2.41
CA MET A 1 14.09 17.55 3.33
C MET A 1 13.02 18.22 4.21
N ARG A 2 11.85 17.63 4.33
CA ARG A 2 10.74 18.18 5.11
C ARG A 2 11.02 18.03 6.61
N ASP A 3 10.62 19.05 7.40
CA ASP A 3 10.67 18.98 8.85
C ASP A 3 9.32 18.46 9.39
N PHE A 4 9.34 17.29 10.01
CA PHE A 4 8.14 16.67 10.60
C PHE A 4 7.99 17.02 12.10
N SER A 5 9.01 17.60 12.73
CA SER A 5 8.97 17.89 14.17
C SER A 5 7.92 18.94 14.55
N ALA A 6 7.63 19.88 13.64
CA ALA A 6 6.72 20.98 13.88
C ALA A 6 5.24 20.55 13.95
N ASP A 7 4.83 19.66 13.02
CA ASP A 7 3.44 19.18 12.92
C ASP A 7 3.36 17.85 12.17
N HIS A 8 2.15 17.33 12.03
CA HIS A 8 1.88 16.06 11.35
C HIS A 8 1.17 16.21 9.99
N ARG A 9 1.33 17.36 9.32
CA ARG A 9 0.67 17.65 8.04
C ARG A 9 0.99 16.66 6.92
N TRP A 10 2.09 15.92 7.04
CA TRP A 10 2.55 14.92 6.06
C TRP A 10 2.22 13.49 6.47
N LEU A 11 1.46 13.31 7.56
CA LEU A 11 0.96 12.01 7.99
C LEU A 11 -0.29 11.65 7.21
N SER A 12 -0.34 10.44 6.67
CA SER A 12 -1.56 9.75 6.27
C SER A 12 -1.78 8.51 7.13
N LEU A 13 -3.02 8.22 7.45
CA LEU A 13 -3.40 6.99 8.15
C LEU A 13 -3.93 5.97 7.16
N ASN A 14 -3.20 4.86 6.96
CA ASN A 14 -3.78 3.68 6.34
C ASN A 14 -4.83 3.10 7.29
N THR A 15 -6.06 2.92 6.82
CA THR A 15 -7.19 2.54 7.69
C THR A 15 -7.07 1.13 8.25
N ALA A 16 -6.15 0.31 7.73
CA ALA A 16 -5.79 -0.98 8.33
C ALA A 16 -5.21 -0.84 9.74
N THR A 17 -4.54 0.28 10.04
CA THR A 17 -3.91 0.55 11.35
C THR A 17 -4.92 0.54 12.49
N VAL A 18 -6.17 0.88 12.21
CA VAL A 18 -7.27 0.98 13.20
C VAL A 18 -8.52 0.19 12.77
N ARG A 19 -8.34 -0.85 11.96
CA ARG A 19 -9.47 -1.58 11.34
C ARG A 19 -10.40 -2.34 12.30
N LYS A 20 -9.93 -2.62 13.53
CA LYS A 20 -10.73 -3.32 14.54
C LYS A 20 -11.40 -2.38 15.55
N GLN A 21 -11.08 -1.08 15.51
CA GLN A 21 -11.58 -0.09 16.48
C GLN A 21 -12.84 0.65 16.01
N GLY A 22 -13.27 0.46 14.77
CA GLY A 22 -14.47 1.09 14.26
C GLY A 22 -14.72 0.79 12.79
N ASP A 23 -15.89 1.17 12.30
CA ASP A 23 -16.19 1.17 10.87
C ASP A 23 -15.48 2.35 10.17
N PHE A 24 -15.55 2.37 8.83
CA PHE A 24 -14.88 3.40 8.03
C PHE A 24 -15.30 4.84 8.40
N LEU A 25 -16.57 5.06 8.76
CA LEU A 25 -17.06 6.39 9.11
C LEU A 25 -16.55 6.83 10.49
N GLN A 26 -16.45 5.91 11.44
CA GLN A 26 -15.88 6.16 12.76
C GLN A 26 -14.39 6.46 12.67
N ILE A 27 -13.66 5.81 11.75
CA ILE A 27 -12.24 6.09 11.48
C ILE A 27 -12.08 7.50 10.90
N ILE A 28 -12.90 7.89 9.92
CA ILE A 28 -12.90 9.26 9.36
C ILE A 28 -13.12 10.31 10.47
N ASP A 29 -14.13 10.11 11.31
CA ASP A 29 -14.43 11.03 12.41
C ASP A 29 -13.25 11.12 13.40
N ALA A 30 -12.65 9.99 13.75
CA ALA A 30 -11.47 9.96 14.62
C ALA A 30 -10.27 10.71 13.98
N CYS A 31 -9.99 10.51 12.69
CA CYS A 31 -8.94 11.25 11.98
C CYS A 31 -9.20 12.77 12.02
N ALA A 32 -10.43 13.19 11.74
CA ALA A 32 -10.81 14.60 11.79
C ALA A 32 -10.61 15.22 13.20
N ARG A 33 -11.04 14.52 14.26
CA ARG A 33 -10.85 14.97 15.65
C ARG A 33 -9.36 15.12 16.02
N HIS A 34 -8.49 14.28 15.47
CA HIS A 34 -7.05 14.34 15.72
C HIS A 34 -6.28 15.23 14.73
N GLY A 35 -6.96 15.91 13.81
CA GLY A 35 -6.33 16.77 12.81
C GLY A 35 -5.47 16.04 11.79
N ILE A 36 -5.68 14.72 11.62
CA ILE A 36 -5.08 13.93 10.54
C ILE A 36 -5.79 14.33 9.24
N ARG A 37 -5.01 14.71 8.22
CA ARG A 37 -5.55 15.30 6.98
C ARG A 37 -5.64 14.34 5.82
N ALA A 38 -4.98 13.19 5.90
CA ALA A 38 -4.96 12.22 4.84
C ALA A 38 -5.18 10.80 5.36
N ILE A 39 -5.82 9.97 4.53
CA ILE A 39 -6.04 8.55 4.79
C ILE A 39 -5.74 7.72 3.54
N ASP A 40 -5.41 6.43 3.71
CA ASP A 40 -5.49 5.41 2.68
C ASP A 40 -6.57 4.39 3.07
N PRO A 41 -7.73 4.41 2.39
CA PRO A 41 -8.82 3.50 2.70
C PRO A 41 -8.57 2.07 2.18
N TRP A 42 -9.04 1.08 2.95
CA TRP A 42 -9.12 -0.28 2.46
C TRP A 42 -10.47 -0.57 1.81
N ARG A 43 -10.45 -1.27 0.67
CA ARG A 43 -11.62 -1.59 -0.16
C ARG A 43 -12.75 -2.30 0.60
N ASP A 44 -12.41 -3.25 1.47
CA ASP A 44 -13.39 -3.97 2.28
C ASP A 44 -14.13 -3.05 3.26
N GLN A 45 -13.43 -2.07 3.86
CA GLN A 45 -14.03 -1.10 4.76
C GLN A 45 -14.92 -0.09 4.00
N VAL A 46 -14.49 0.33 2.81
CA VAL A 46 -15.29 1.19 1.91
C VAL A 46 -16.54 0.44 1.44
N ALA A 47 -16.40 -0.82 1.02
CA ALA A 47 -17.50 -1.65 0.57
C ALA A 47 -18.55 -1.86 1.68
N ALA A 48 -18.11 -2.02 2.93
CA ALA A 48 -19.00 -2.22 4.07
C ALA A 48 -19.95 -1.04 4.33
N VAL A 49 -19.53 0.19 4.03
CA VAL A 49 -20.36 1.40 4.22
C VAL A 49 -20.98 1.91 2.91
N GLY A 50 -20.52 1.38 1.77
CA GLY A 50 -20.93 1.78 0.43
C GLY A 50 -20.12 2.95 -0.12
N LEU A 51 -19.68 2.85 -1.40
CA LEU A 51 -18.75 3.77 -2.06
C LEU A 51 -19.21 5.23 -2.01
N ASP A 52 -20.46 5.51 -2.37
CA ASP A 52 -20.99 6.88 -2.39
C ASP A 52 -21.00 7.53 -1.00
N ARG A 53 -21.32 6.74 0.02
CA ARG A 53 -21.32 7.20 1.41
C ARG A 53 -19.91 7.45 1.91
N ALA A 54 -18.98 6.55 1.60
CA ALA A 54 -17.56 6.71 1.90
C ALA A 54 -16.99 7.98 1.24
N ALA A 55 -17.24 8.17 -0.06
CA ALA A 55 -16.76 9.33 -0.81
C ALA A 55 -17.32 10.66 -0.26
N ARG A 56 -18.59 10.68 0.14
CA ARG A 56 -19.17 11.87 0.80
C ARG A 56 -18.50 12.14 2.14
N ALA A 57 -18.36 11.11 2.99
CA ALA A 57 -17.78 11.25 4.32
C ALA A 57 -16.32 11.78 4.27
N VAL A 58 -15.51 11.29 3.33
CA VAL A 58 -14.13 11.77 3.11
C VAL A 58 -14.14 13.26 2.75
N ARG A 59 -14.99 13.67 1.79
CA ARG A 59 -15.09 15.08 1.37
C ARG A 59 -15.61 15.98 2.48
N ASP A 60 -16.65 15.56 3.19
CA ASP A 60 -17.29 16.36 4.27
C ASP A 60 -16.33 16.55 5.46
N ALA A 61 -15.46 15.58 5.71
CA ALA A 61 -14.41 15.66 6.71
C ALA A 61 -13.16 16.47 6.23
N GLY A 62 -13.11 16.87 4.95
CA GLY A 62 -11.97 17.57 4.37
C GLY A 62 -10.69 16.73 4.31
N LEU A 63 -10.82 15.41 4.22
CA LEU A 63 -9.68 14.49 4.14
C LEU A 63 -9.21 14.34 2.69
N GLU A 64 -7.88 14.27 2.52
CA GLU A 64 -7.23 13.85 1.29
C GLU A 64 -6.99 12.33 1.29
N LEU A 65 -6.75 11.75 0.12
CA LEU A 65 -6.32 10.35 0.03
C LEU A 65 -4.83 10.29 -0.36
N SER A 66 -4.08 9.38 0.27
CA SER A 66 -2.68 9.09 -0.08
C SER A 66 -2.54 7.91 -1.04
N GLY A 67 -3.54 7.04 -1.10
CA GLY A 67 -3.64 5.86 -1.94
C GLY A 67 -5.01 5.21 -1.84
N TYR A 68 -5.15 4.01 -2.37
CA TYR A 68 -6.33 3.15 -2.22
C TYR A 68 -5.91 1.67 -2.15
N CYS A 69 -6.04 1.07 -1.00
CA CYS A 69 -5.71 -0.32 -0.75
C CYS A 69 -6.93 -1.24 -0.89
N ARG A 70 -6.87 -2.31 -1.66
CA ARG A 70 -5.82 -2.64 -2.62
C ARG A 70 -6.41 -3.24 -3.89
N GLY A 71 -5.73 -3.08 -5.01
CA GLY A 71 -5.91 -3.91 -6.19
C GLY A 71 -4.92 -5.09 -6.20
N GLY A 72 -4.86 -5.82 -7.31
CA GLY A 72 -3.90 -6.91 -7.51
C GLY A 72 -4.49 -8.31 -7.37
N MET A 73 -3.77 -9.21 -6.66
CA MET A 73 -4.09 -10.65 -6.58
C MET A 73 -4.29 -11.28 -7.97
N PHE A 74 -3.42 -10.90 -8.90
CA PHE A 74 -3.54 -11.25 -10.32
C PHE A 74 -3.37 -12.73 -10.62
N THR A 75 -2.60 -13.43 -9.78
CA THR A 75 -2.32 -14.84 -9.98
C THR A 75 -3.56 -15.69 -9.70
N SER A 76 -4.05 -16.34 -10.74
CA SER A 76 -5.25 -17.17 -10.66
C SER A 76 -5.21 -18.29 -11.67
N ASP A 77 -6.05 -19.33 -11.49
CA ASP A 77 -6.29 -20.28 -12.55
C ASP A 77 -7.13 -19.66 -13.69
N ALA A 78 -7.17 -20.33 -14.84
CA ALA A 78 -7.85 -19.82 -16.02
C ALA A 78 -9.35 -19.57 -15.79
N ALA A 79 -9.99 -20.29 -14.86
CA ALA A 79 -11.42 -20.16 -14.57
C ALA A 79 -11.75 -18.84 -13.87
N ARG A 80 -10.80 -18.28 -13.09
CA ARG A 80 -11.01 -17.07 -12.31
C ARG A 80 -10.45 -15.79 -12.97
N ARG A 81 -9.77 -15.88 -14.10
CA ARG A 81 -9.14 -14.71 -14.76
C ARG A 81 -10.11 -13.55 -15.00
N ILE A 82 -11.32 -13.86 -15.46
CA ILE A 82 -12.34 -12.81 -15.73
C ILE A 82 -12.76 -12.14 -14.43
N GLU A 83 -13.03 -12.91 -13.39
CA GLU A 83 -13.39 -12.41 -12.05
C GLU A 83 -12.30 -11.46 -11.50
N VAL A 84 -11.04 -11.90 -11.55
CA VAL A 84 -9.89 -11.13 -11.07
C VAL A 84 -9.71 -9.84 -11.86
N ARG A 85 -9.83 -9.90 -13.19
CA ARG A 85 -9.77 -8.73 -14.05
C ARG A 85 -10.87 -7.71 -13.70
N ASP A 86 -12.10 -8.18 -13.59
CA ASP A 86 -13.24 -7.31 -13.34
C ASP A 86 -13.21 -6.72 -11.93
N ASP A 87 -12.66 -7.46 -10.94
CA ASP A 87 -12.40 -6.93 -9.60
C ASP A 87 -11.36 -5.80 -9.61
N ASN A 88 -10.29 -5.95 -10.40
CA ASN A 88 -9.27 -4.92 -10.52
C ASN A 88 -9.77 -3.67 -11.28
N ARG A 89 -10.64 -3.82 -12.26
CA ARG A 89 -11.33 -2.68 -12.89
C ARG A 89 -12.21 -1.93 -11.89
N ARG A 90 -12.97 -2.66 -11.06
CA ARG A 90 -13.74 -2.04 -9.95
C ARG A 90 -12.83 -1.28 -8.99
N ALA A 91 -11.64 -1.80 -8.65
CA ALA A 91 -10.70 -1.08 -7.79
C ALA A 91 -10.27 0.27 -8.39
N VAL A 92 -10.07 0.33 -9.71
CA VAL A 92 -9.78 1.60 -10.42
C VAL A 92 -10.99 2.55 -10.37
N ASP A 93 -12.21 2.05 -10.61
CA ASP A 93 -13.43 2.86 -10.58
C ASP A 93 -13.69 3.43 -9.17
N GLU A 94 -13.50 2.60 -8.15
CA GLU A 94 -13.61 2.99 -6.74
C GLU A 94 -12.59 4.07 -6.37
N ALA A 95 -11.31 3.88 -6.76
CA ALA A 95 -10.24 4.85 -6.55
C ALA A 95 -10.54 6.20 -7.21
N LYS A 96 -11.02 6.15 -8.47
CA LYS A 96 -11.44 7.36 -9.20
C LYS A 96 -12.60 8.08 -8.49
N ALA A 97 -13.61 7.34 -8.04
CA ALA A 97 -14.78 7.91 -7.34
C ALA A 97 -14.42 8.55 -6.01
N LEU A 98 -13.42 7.99 -5.33
CA LEU A 98 -12.88 8.52 -4.07
C LEU A 98 -11.89 9.67 -4.28
N GLY A 99 -11.33 9.82 -5.48
CA GLY A 99 -10.26 10.79 -5.78
C GLY A 99 -8.88 10.34 -5.27
N ALA A 100 -8.63 9.03 -5.19
CA ALA A 100 -7.34 8.50 -4.75
C ALA A 100 -6.25 8.75 -5.81
N PRO A 101 -5.03 9.11 -5.40
CA PRO A 101 -3.93 9.40 -6.31
C PRO A 101 -3.34 8.15 -6.98
N CYS A 102 -3.54 6.97 -6.41
CA CYS A 102 -3.14 5.69 -7.00
C CYS A 102 -3.92 4.52 -6.37
N VAL A 103 -3.90 3.37 -7.05
CA VAL A 103 -4.27 2.07 -6.47
C VAL A 103 -3.00 1.32 -6.11
N VAL A 104 -2.86 0.91 -4.85
CA VAL A 104 -1.77 0.05 -4.37
C VAL A 104 -2.04 -1.39 -4.79
N LEU A 105 -1.04 -2.04 -5.39
CA LEU A 105 -1.16 -3.38 -5.96
C LEU A 105 -0.38 -4.42 -5.15
N VAL A 106 -1.10 -5.29 -4.45
CA VAL A 106 -0.59 -6.54 -3.90
C VAL A 106 -0.78 -7.63 -4.95
N VAL A 107 0.28 -7.97 -5.68
CA VAL A 107 0.19 -8.63 -6.99
C VAL A 107 -0.28 -10.09 -7.00
N GLY A 108 -0.23 -10.79 -5.87
CA GLY A 108 -0.53 -12.23 -5.77
C GLY A 108 0.74 -13.09 -5.76
N GLY A 109 0.68 -14.21 -5.07
CA GLY A 109 1.74 -15.21 -4.96
C GLY A 109 1.63 -16.30 -6.02
N LEU A 110 1.86 -17.56 -5.64
CA LEU A 110 1.60 -18.70 -6.51
C LEU A 110 0.10 -18.90 -6.69
N PRO A 111 -0.40 -19.19 -7.91
CA PRO A 111 -1.81 -19.43 -8.14
C PRO A 111 -2.31 -20.58 -7.28
N GLN A 112 -3.33 -20.31 -6.48
CA GLN A 112 -4.08 -21.34 -5.78
C GLN A 112 -5.23 -21.78 -6.66
N TYR A 113 -5.34 -23.08 -6.93
CA TYR A 113 -6.39 -23.61 -7.78
C TYR A 113 -7.74 -23.62 -7.06
N SER A 114 -8.77 -23.17 -7.75
CA SER A 114 -10.16 -23.10 -7.23
C SER A 114 -10.80 -24.47 -7.00
N ARG A 115 -10.19 -25.57 -7.53
CA ARG A 115 -10.76 -26.92 -7.38
C ARG A 115 -10.25 -27.56 -6.09
N PRO A 116 -11.15 -28.03 -5.21
CA PRO A 116 -10.76 -28.84 -4.06
C PRO A 116 -9.86 -30.03 -4.49
N GLY A 117 -8.72 -30.20 -3.81
CA GLY A 117 -7.77 -31.28 -4.08
C GLY A 117 -6.76 -31.02 -5.20
N SER A 118 -6.79 -29.85 -5.87
CA SER A 118 -5.73 -29.46 -6.80
C SER A 118 -4.50 -29.00 -6.02
N ALA A 119 -3.31 -29.44 -6.47
CA ALA A 119 -2.05 -28.95 -5.92
C ALA A 119 -1.83 -27.47 -6.32
N ALA A 120 -1.32 -26.66 -5.42
CA ALA A 120 -0.89 -25.30 -5.76
C ALA A 120 0.19 -25.33 -6.84
N SER A 121 0.24 -24.29 -7.67
CA SER A 121 1.35 -24.11 -8.60
C SER A 121 2.67 -24.01 -7.85
N LYS A 122 3.75 -24.55 -8.43
CA LYS A 122 5.12 -24.39 -7.94
C LYS A 122 5.97 -23.50 -8.84
N ASP A 123 5.36 -22.97 -9.90
CA ASP A 123 6.04 -22.18 -10.93
C ASP A 123 5.91 -20.68 -10.64
N ILE A 124 6.90 -20.15 -9.91
CA ILE A 124 6.95 -18.71 -9.60
C ILE A 124 7.29 -17.86 -10.83
N VAL A 125 7.95 -18.43 -11.84
CA VAL A 125 8.27 -17.70 -13.07
C VAL A 125 7.01 -17.46 -13.87
N ALA A 126 6.18 -18.51 -14.04
CA ALA A 126 4.87 -18.37 -14.67
C ALA A 126 3.95 -17.42 -13.87
N ALA A 127 3.98 -17.44 -12.52
CA ALA A 127 3.22 -16.52 -11.70
C ALA A 127 3.61 -15.04 -11.95
N ARG A 128 4.92 -14.76 -12.06
CA ARG A 128 5.43 -13.42 -12.39
C ARG A 128 5.02 -12.97 -13.79
N GLY A 129 5.02 -13.88 -14.77
CA GLY A 129 4.49 -13.60 -16.11
C GLY A 129 3.00 -13.22 -16.08
N GLN A 130 2.19 -13.98 -15.34
CA GLN A 130 0.76 -13.63 -15.17
C GLN A 130 0.56 -12.25 -14.52
N VAL A 131 1.39 -11.90 -13.54
CA VAL A 131 1.34 -10.57 -12.90
C VAL A 131 1.64 -9.48 -13.90
N GLU A 132 2.69 -9.61 -14.70
CA GLU A 132 3.09 -8.62 -15.68
C GLU A 132 2.02 -8.42 -16.77
N ASP A 133 1.47 -9.51 -17.31
CA ASP A 133 0.39 -9.48 -18.30
C ASP A 133 -0.86 -8.79 -17.71
N ALA A 134 -1.22 -9.13 -16.48
CA ALA A 134 -2.41 -8.57 -15.83
C ALA A 134 -2.24 -7.07 -15.48
N ILE A 135 -1.04 -6.65 -15.08
CA ILE A 135 -0.73 -5.22 -14.88
C ILE A 135 -0.82 -4.48 -16.20
N ALA A 136 -0.29 -5.03 -17.30
CA ALA A 136 -0.39 -4.43 -18.63
C ALA A 136 -1.86 -4.21 -19.04
N GLU A 137 -2.71 -5.23 -18.88
CA GLU A 137 -4.16 -5.11 -19.16
C GLU A 137 -4.84 -4.08 -18.25
N MET A 138 -4.53 -4.07 -16.95
CA MET A 138 -5.12 -3.12 -16.00
C MET A 138 -4.69 -1.68 -16.30
N MET A 139 -3.44 -1.46 -16.74
CA MET A 139 -2.92 -0.13 -17.10
C MET A 139 -3.72 0.53 -18.22
N GLU A 140 -4.15 -0.23 -19.23
CA GLU A 140 -4.99 0.32 -20.30
C GLU A 140 -6.28 0.94 -19.75
N TYR A 141 -6.92 0.22 -18.82
CA TYR A 141 -8.13 0.70 -18.15
C TYR A 141 -7.84 1.89 -17.21
N ALA A 142 -6.79 1.78 -16.40
CA ALA A 142 -6.39 2.77 -15.42
C ALA A 142 -5.97 4.11 -16.05
N ARG A 143 -5.31 4.07 -17.23
CA ARG A 143 -4.96 5.28 -18.00
C ARG A 143 -6.21 6.06 -18.45
N VAL A 144 -7.25 5.37 -18.94
CA VAL A 144 -8.51 6.01 -19.31
C VAL A 144 -9.20 6.64 -18.10
N ALA A 145 -9.09 5.98 -16.93
CA ALA A 145 -9.62 6.51 -15.69
C ALA A 145 -8.76 7.64 -15.09
N ASN A 146 -7.52 7.82 -15.56
CA ASN A 146 -6.48 8.68 -15.00
C ASN A 146 -6.15 8.32 -13.53
N VAL A 147 -6.01 7.03 -13.25
CA VAL A 147 -5.68 6.47 -11.93
C VAL A 147 -4.34 5.73 -12.03
N PRO A 148 -3.25 6.24 -11.47
CA PRO A 148 -1.96 5.55 -11.41
C PRO A 148 -2.03 4.22 -10.64
N LEU A 149 -1.17 3.28 -11.03
CA LEU A 149 -1.02 1.99 -10.37
C LEU A 149 0.33 1.92 -9.64
N ALA A 150 0.33 1.56 -8.37
CA ALA A 150 1.51 1.48 -7.53
C ALA A 150 1.80 0.02 -7.13
N ILE A 151 2.81 -0.61 -7.73
CA ILE A 151 3.21 -1.97 -7.36
C ILE A 151 3.86 -1.93 -5.97
N GLU A 152 3.35 -2.72 -5.05
CA GLU A 152 3.94 -2.91 -3.73
C GLU A 152 4.74 -4.22 -3.70
N PRO A 153 6.09 -4.15 -3.66
CA PRO A 153 6.89 -5.36 -3.44
C PRO A 153 6.74 -5.80 -1.98
N LEU A 154 6.30 -7.05 -1.76
CA LEU A 154 6.13 -7.59 -0.42
C LEU A 154 7.37 -8.38 0.04
N HIS A 155 7.58 -8.43 1.37
CA HIS A 155 8.66 -9.22 1.96
C HIS A 155 8.72 -10.65 1.38
N PRO A 156 9.91 -11.23 1.12
CA PRO A 156 10.06 -12.53 0.48
C PRO A 156 9.33 -13.69 1.15
N ALA A 157 9.06 -13.59 2.46
CA ALA A 157 8.23 -14.58 3.16
C ALA A 157 6.82 -14.73 2.58
N TYR A 158 6.34 -13.75 1.80
CA TYR A 158 5.04 -13.77 1.15
C TYR A 158 5.07 -14.27 -0.30
N ALA A 159 6.22 -14.70 -0.83
CA ALA A 159 6.37 -15.01 -2.25
C ALA A 159 5.38 -16.05 -2.77
N ALA A 160 4.97 -16.99 -1.93
CA ALA A 160 4.08 -18.07 -2.31
C ALA A 160 2.59 -17.72 -2.22
N ASP A 161 2.18 -16.87 -1.27
CA ASP A 161 0.77 -16.71 -0.94
C ASP A 161 0.19 -15.30 -1.20
N ARG A 162 1.02 -14.25 -1.17
CA ARG A 162 0.54 -12.87 -1.30
C ARG A 162 1.12 -12.09 -2.45
N ALA A 163 2.44 -12.20 -2.70
CA ALA A 163 3.09 -11.46 -3.77
C ALA A 163 4.37 -12.15 -4.23
N CYS A 164 4.47 -12.45 -5.51
CA CYS A 164 5.68 -13.00 -6.14
C CYS A 164 6.67 -11.91 -6.62
N VAL A 165 6.37 -10.63 -6.40
CA VAL A 165 7.27 -9.48 -6.55
C VAL A 165 7.72 -9.08 -5.17
N ASN A 166 9.03 -9.23 -4.86
CA ASN A 166 9.54 -9.20 -3.50
C ASN A 166 10.68 -8.21 -3.27
N THR A 167 11.13 -7.52 -4.31
CA THR A 167 12.13 -6.46 -4.21
C THR A 167 11.70 -5.23 -5.00
N THR A 168 12.17 -4.06 -4.57
CA THR A 168 11.94 -2.80 -5.30
C THR A 168 12.46 -2.90 -6.73
N ARG A 169 13.61 -3.60 -6.95
CA ARG A 169 14.15 -3.86 -8.29
C ARG A 169 13.16 -4.61 -9.18
N GLN A 170 12.57 -5.70 -8.71
CA GLN A 170 11.60 -6.47 -9.50
C GLN A 170 10.37 -5.62 -9.90
N ALA A 171 9.85 -4.80 -8.98
CA ALA A 171 8.75 -3.90 -9.27
C ALA A 171 9.13 -2.84 -10.31
N LEU A 172 10.31 -2.24 -10.19
CA LEU A 172 10.81 -1.25 -11.16
C LEU A 172 11.12 -1.87 -12.53
N ASP A 173 11.58 -3.12 -12.59
CA ASP A 173 11.80 -3.82 -13.86
C ASP A 173 10.48 -4.01 -14.63
N ILE A 174 9.37 -4.30 -13.94
CA ILE A 174 8.02 -4.32 -14.52
C ILE A 174 7.62 -2.91 -15.00
N CYS A 175 7.82 -1.91 -14.14
CA CYS A 175 7.51 -0.51 -14.50
C CYS A 175 8.26 -0.06 -15.76
N ASP A 176 9.55 -0.37 -15.87
CA ASP A 176 10.37 0.06 -17.02
C ASP A 176 10.00 -0.67 -18.31
N ARG A 177 9.48 -1.92 -18.23
CA ARG A 177 8.96 -2.63 -19.42
C ARG A 177 7.59 -2.12 -19.87
N LEU A 178 6.67 -1.86 -18.94
CA LEU A 178 5.28 -1.52 -19.24
C LEU A 178 5.01 -0.02 -19.42
N ASP A 179 5.86 0.83 -18.84
CA ASP A 179 5.77 2.29 -18.93
C ASP A 179 7.17 2.89 -19.15
N PRO A 180 7.84 2.57 -20.30
CA PRO A 180 9.22 3.00 -20.58
C PRO A 180 9.39 4.51 -20.61
N ASP A 181 8.36 5.24 -20.99
CA ASP A 181 8.35 6.71 -21.07
C ASP A 181 8.19 7.38 -19.70
N ARG A 182 8.03 6.60 -18.62
CA ARG A 182 7.90 7.08 -17.25
C ARG A 182 6.79 8.12 -17.08
N THR A 183 5.62 7.80 -17.62
CA THR A 183 4.46 8.71 -17.63
C THR A 183 3.88 8.97 -16.24
N GLY A 184 4.23 8.15 -15.25
CA GLY A 184 3.64 8.16 -13.91
C GLY A 184 2.36 7.32 -13.80
N ALA A 185 1.94 6.66 -14.88
CA ALA A 185 0.78 5.76 -14.85
C ALA A 185 1.07 4.46 -14.10
N LEU A 186 2.34 4.06 -14.01
CA LEU A 186 2.79 2.90 -13.24
C LEU A 186 4.02 3.26 -12.40
N GLY A 187 4.02 2.91 -11.14
CA GLY A 187 5.12 3.13 -10.22
C GLY A 187 5.11 2.13 -9.07
N VAL A 188 5.71 2.52 -7.96
CA VAL A 188 5.86 1.68 -6.77
C VAL A 188 5.27 2.33 -5.53
N ALA A 189 4.68 1.52 -4.66
CA ALA A 189 4.42 1.83 -3.28
C ALA A 189 5.55 1.21 -2.45
N LEU A 190 6.29 2.05 -1.74
CA LEU A 190 7.40 1.61 -0.90
C LEU A 190 6.92 1.48 0.54
N ASP A 191 6.63 0.25 0.98
CA ASP A 191 6.37 -0.05 2.38
C ASP A 191 7.67 -0.51 3.05
N VAL A 192 8.15 0.28 4.02
CA VAL A 192 9.38 -0.04 4.75
C VAL A 192 9.37 -1.44 5.36
N TYR A 193 8.19 -1.93 5.81
CA TYR A 193 8.04 -3.27 6.37
C TYR A 193 8.49 -4.39 5.43
N HIS A 194 8.27 -4.19 4.16
CA HIS A 194 8.52 -5.19 3.15
C HIS A 194 9.92 -5.11 2.53
N ILE A 195 10.58 -3.96 2.59
CA ILE A 195 11.79 -3.68 1.81
C ILE A 195 13.03 -3.31 2.63
N TRP A 196 12.91 -3.08 3.96
CA TRP A 196 14.01 -2.60 4.82
C TRP A 196 15.27 -3.48 4.79
N TRP A 197 15.10 -4.77 4.57
CA TRP A 197 16.16 -5.78 4.54
C TRP A 197 16.94 -5.82 3.23
N ASP A 198 16.44 -5.19 2.15
CA ASP A 198 17.01 -5.28 0.81
C ASP A 198 18.30 -4.43 0.72
N PRO A 199 19.48 -5.05 0.49
CA PRO A 199 20.74 -4.31 0.38
C PRO A 199 20.79 -3.36 -0.84
N GLU A 200 19.93 -3.58 -1.84
CA GLU A 200 19.82 -2.69 -3.01
C GLU A 200 18.84 -1.53 -2.81
N LEU A 201 18.12 -1.46 -1.68
CA LEU A 201 17.03 -0.50 -1.48
C LEU A 201 17.39 0.93 -1.84
N SER A 202 18.53 1.44 -1.34
CA SER A 202 18.95 2.82 -1.60
C SER A 202 19.19 3.10 -3.08
N SER A 203 19.83 2.17 -3.81
CA SER A 203 20.07 2.29 -5.24
C SER A 203 18.77 2.22 -6.05
N GLN A 204 17.83 1.37 -5.63
CA GLN A 204 16.54 1.22 -6.30
C GLN A 204 15.60 2.42 -6.03
N ILE A 205 15.64 3.02 -4.84
CA ILE A 205 14.97 4.31 -4.57
C ILE A 205 15.50 5.39 -5.52
N SER A 206 16.82 5.46 -5.68
CA SER A 206 17.44 6.43 -6.60
C SER A 206 17.03 6.16 -8.07
N ARG A 207 16.97 4.90 -8.49
CA ARG A 207 16.49 4.49 -9.82
C ARG A 207 15.03 4.86 -10.06
N ALA A 208 14.17 4.69 -9.05
CA ALA A 208 12.76 5.03 -9.14
C ALA A 208 12.58 6.51 -9.51
N GLY A 209 13.32 7.40 -8.86
CA GLY A 209 13.16 8.83 -9.05
C GLY A 209 11.73 9.28 -8.73
N ARG A 210 11.44 10.56 -8.96
CA ARG A 210 10.13 11.13 -8.61
C ARG A 210 8.95 10.44 -9.31
N ASN A 211 9.11 10.08 -10.58
CA ASN A 211 7.98 9.64 -11.41
C ASN A 211 7.51 8.21 -11.11
N ARG A 212 8.32 7.39 -10.42
CA ARG A 212 7.96 6.03 -10.02
C ARG A 212 7.55 5.92 -8.56
N LEU A 213 7.86 6.90 -7.72
CA LEU A 213 7.49 6.90 -6.30
C LEU A 213 6.06 7.42 -6.15
N LEU A 214 5.08 6.52 -6.02
CA LEU A 214 3.66 6.88 -5.94
C LEU A 214 3.13 6.88 -4.50
N ALA A 215 3.62 5.97 -3.64
CA ALA A 215 3.24 5.88 -2.23
C ALA A 215 4.44 5.51 -1.36
N PHE A 216 4.41 5.91 -0.09
CA PHE A 216 5.45 5.59 0.90
C PHE A 216 4.79 5.25 2.24
N HIS A 217 4.87 3.95 2.63
CA HIS A 217 4.26 3.42 3.84
C HIS A 217 5.31 3.22 4.93
N VAL A 218 4.95 3.52 6.17
CA VAL A 218 5.82 3.45 7.34
C VAL A 218 5.18 2.69 8.49
N CYS A 219 5.95 1.81 9.07
CA CYS A 219 5.73 1.11 10.33
C CYS A 219 7.07 0.58 10.79
N ASP A 220 7.12 -0.40 11.69
CA ASP A 220 8.38 -1.00 12.12
C ASP A 220 8.34 -2.54 12.10
N TRP A 221 9.54 -3.13 12.07
CA TRP A 221 9.74 -4.58 12.15
C TRP A 221 10.22 -4.96 13.54
N LEU A 222 9.35 -5.63 14.30
CA LEU A 222 9.67 -6.06 15.66
C LEU A 222 10.64 -7.24 15.69
N VAL A 223 11.55 -7.24 16.68
CA VAL A 223 12.49 -8.33 16.93
C VAL A 223 12.39 -8.76 18.40
N PRO A 224 11.95 -9.98 18.70
CA PRO A 224 11.50 -11.03 17.78
C PRO A 224 10.14 -10.72 17.13
N THR A 225 9.96 -11.16 15.88
CA THR A 225 8.66 -11.11 15.20
C THR A 225 7.83 -12.33 15.63
N LYS A 226 6.60 -12.13 16.09
CA LYS A 226 5.69 -13.23 16.48
C LYS A 226 4.85 -13.72 15.29
N ASP A 227 4.38 -12.80 14.48
CA ASP A 227 3.56 -13.06 13.29
C ASP A 227 3.94 -12.07 12.18
N ILE A 228 4.34 -12.57 11.01
CA ILE A 228 4.80 -11.70 9.92
C ILE A 228 3.69 -10.79 9.40
N LEU A 229 2.41 -11.17 9.51
CA LEU A 229 1.30 -10.38 9.02
C LEU A 229 0.77 -9.38 10.04
N ASN A 230 0.57 -9.84 11.30
CA ASN A 230 -0.21 -9.10 12.28
C ASN A 230 0.62 -8.68 13.52
N ASP A 231 1.92 -8.52 13.35
CA ASP A 231 2.83 -8.10 14.43
C ASP A 231 3.74 -6.95 13.96
N ARG A 232 3.21 -6.04 13.12
CA ARG A 232 3.97 -4.83 12.75
C ARG A 232 4.10 -3.92 13.96
N GLY A 233 5.29 -3.32 14.12
CA GLY A 233 5.58 -2.34 15.18
C GLY A 233 5.10 -0.93 14.82
N MET A 234 4.84 -0.14 15.85
CA MET A 234 4.77 1.31 15.72
C MET A 234 6.16 1.85 15.36
N MET A 235 6.23 2.92 14.56
CA MET A 235 7.49 3.52 14.15
C MET A 235 8.41 3.79 15.36
N GLY A 236 9.62 3.23 15.35
CA GLY A 236 10.62 3.34 16.39
C GLY A 236 10.59 2.22 17.44
N ASP A 237 9.70 1.25 17.34
CA ASP A 237 9.66 0.11 18.25
C ASP A 237 10.47 -1.09 17.73
N GLY A 238 10.98 -1.04 16.51
CA GLY A 238 11.66 -2.15 15.84
C GLY A 238 13.03 -1.82 15.28
N ALA A 239 13.39 -2.49 14.19
CA ALA A 239 14.75 -2.51 13.64
C ALA A 239 14.94 -1.61 12.40
N ILE A 240 13.89 -0.96 11.88
CA ILE A 240 13.96 -0.24 10.61
C ILE A 240 14.52 1.18 10.81
N ASP A 241 15.55 1.55 10.06
CA ASP A 241 15.98 2.95 9.96
C ASP A 241 15.04 3.74 9.03
N ILE A 242 13.82 3.99 9.53
CA ILE A 242 12.73 4.67 8.80
C ILE A 242 13.20 6.05 8.32
N LYS A 243 13.93 6.78 9.15
CA LYS A 243 14.41 8.13 8.84
C LYS A 243 15.36 8.16 7.65
N SER A 244 16.25 7.18 7.55
CA SER A 244 17.17 7.06 6.39
C SER A 244 16.42 6.71 5.11
N VAL A 245 15.44 5.79 5.17
CA VAL A 245 14.61 5.45 4.00
C VAL A 245 13.79 6.66 3.56
N ARG A 246 13.12 7.36 4.49
CA ARG A 246 12.38 8.60 4.18
C ARG A 246 13.27 9.64 3.50
N ARG A 247 14.49 9.86 4.03
CA ARG A 247 15.43 10.81 3.43
C ARG A 247 15.80 10.45 1.99
N ALA A 248 16.01 9.15 1.74
CA ALA A 248 16.33 8.67 0.40
C ALA A 248 15.15 8.91 -0.56
N VAL A 249 13.91 8.63 -0.12
CA VAL A 249 12.68 8.85 -0.89
C VAL A 249 12.45 10.34 -1.18
N GLU A 250 12.59 11.21 -0.17
CA GLU A 250 12.46 12.66 -0.34
C GLU A 250 13.54 13.25 -1.25
N ALA A 251 14.77 12.71 -1.20
CA ALA A 251 15.85 13.15 -2.07
C ALA A 251 15.57 12.94 -3.56
N GLN A 252 14.65 11.99 -3.90
CA GLN A 252 14.18 11.79 -5.26
C GLN A 252 13.04 12.76 -5.66
N GLY A 253 12.61 13.66 -4.76
CA GLY A 253 11.53 14.60 -5.01
C GLY A 253 10.13 14.08 -4.68
N PHE A 254 10.02 12.98 -3.92
CA PHE A 254 8.74 12.54 -3.40
C PHE A 254 8.17 13.58 -2.42
N ALA A 255 6.97 14.06 -2.69
CA ALA A 255 6.28 15.08 -1.91
C ALA A 255 4.96 14.59 -1.30
N GLY A 256 4.64 13.28 -1.46
CA GLY A 256 3.45 12.65 -0.89
C GLY A 256 3.53 12.47 0.63
N TYR A 257 2.55 11.80 1.17
CA TYR A 257 2.43 11.51 2.59
C TYR A 257 3.38 10.39 3.04
N SER A 258 3.78 10.41 4.31
CA SER A 258 4.26 9.22 5.01
C SER A 258 3.04 8.53 5.59
N GLU A 259 2.67 7.41 5.00
CA GLU A 259 1.46 6.68 5.33
C GLU A 259 1.75 5.63 6.40
N ILE A 260 1.05 5.73 7.52
CA ILE A 260 1.22 4.78 8.63
C ILE A 260 0.34 3.56 8.38
N GLU A 261 0.96 2.39 8.14
CA GLU A 261 0.28 1.14 7.90
C GLU A 261 0.73 0.05 8.88
N ILE A 262 -0.06 -0.17 9.93
CA ILE A 262 0.27 -1.08 11.03
C ILE A 262 -0.79 -2.18 11.14
N PHE A 263 -0.45 -3.39 10.65
CA PHE A 263 -1.21 -4.60 10.94
C PHE A 263 -0.66 -5.18 12.25
N SER A 264 -1.40 -5.02 13.36
CA SER A 264 -0.93 -5.44 14.67
C SER A 264 -2.08 -5.78 15.61
N GLU A 265 -2.13 -7.02 16.10
CA GLU A 265 -3.11 -7.43 17.12
C GLU A 265 -2.96 -6.60 18.39
N ASP A 266 -1.71 -6.25 18.76
CA ASP A 266 -1.44 -5.43 19.94
C ASP A 266 -2.02 -4.02 19.78
N TRP A 267 -1.83 -3.37 18.60
CA TRP A 267 -2.38 -2.04 18.34
C TRP A 267 -3.89 -2.05 18.09
N TRP A 268 -4.43 -3.10 17.47
CA TRP A 268 -5.87 -3.25 17.28
C TRP A 268 -6.63 -3.47 18.59
N SER A 269 -5.97 -3.91 19.65
CA SER A 269 -6.59 -4.06 20.98
C SER A 269 -6.73 -2.75 21.77
N LYS A 270 -6.08 -1.68 21.33
CA LYS A 270 -6.04 -0.38 22.01
C LYS A 270 -7.19 0.54 21.58
N PRO A 271 -7.58 1.52 22.41
CA PRO A 271 -8.51 2.58 21.98
C PRO A 271 -7.99 3.35 20.77
N ILE A 272 -8.87 3.66 19.80
CA ILE A 272 -8.50 4.37 18.56
C ILE A 272 -7.75 5.69 18.85
N ASP A 273 -8.23 6.47 19.84
CA ASP A 273 -7.60 7.76 20.18
C ASP A 273 -6.18 7.60 20.75
N GLU A 274 -5.87 6.47 21.40
CA GLU A 274 -4.51 6.16 21.86
C GLU A 274 -3.61 5.86 20.66
N VAL A 275 -4.09 5.02 19.74
CA VAL A 275 -3.35 4.66 18.50
C VAL A 275 -3.04 5.91 17.70
N LEU A 276 -4.04 6.76 17.42
CA LEU A 276 -3.84 7.96 16.63
C LEU A 276 -2.88 8.97 17.27
N ARG A 277 -2.97 9.18 18.59
CA ARG A 277 -2.00 10.04 19.30
C ARG A 277 -0.57 9.50 19.18
N THR A 278 -0.40 8.18 19.34
CA THR A 278 0.92 7.55 19.19
C THR A 278 1.43 7.65 17.75
N CYS A 279 0.57 7.44 16.75
CA CYS A 279 0.92 7.64 15.34
C CYS A 279 1.43 9.08 15.09
N ILE A 280 0.74 10.09 15.60
CA ILE A 280 1.13 11.49 15.43
C ILE A 280 2.46 11.77 16.11
N GLU A 281 2.65 11.31 17.36
CA GLU A 281 3.89 11.49 18.10
C GLU A 281 5.07 10.86 17.37
N ARG A 282 4.93 9.59 16.97
CA ARG A 282 6.00 8.83 16.31
C ARG A 282 6.30 9.35 14.90
N HIS A 283 5.29 9.79 14.16
CA HIS A 283 5.52 10.46 12.88
C HIS A 283 6.40 11.71 13.03
N ARG A 284 6.20 12.49 14.09
CA ARG A 284 6.97 13.71 14.35
C ARG A 284 8.39 13.46 14.86
N THR A 285 8.62 12.35 15.54
CA THR A 285 9.87 12.10 16.27
C THR A 285 10.76 11.05 15.63
N VAL A 286 10.18 10.09 14.93
CA VAL A 286 10.87 8.90 14.43
C VAL A 286 10.92 8.85 12.91
N VAL A 287 9.90 9.32 12.18
CA VAL A 287 9.83 9.27 10.71
C VAL A 287 10.67 10.34 10.00
#